data_acaae0174f6bd71245b96acc3bfc3782
#
_entry.id   acaae0174f6bd71245b96acc3bfc3782
#
_cell.length_a   1.000
_cell.length_b   1.000
_cell.length_c   1.000
_cell.angle_alpha   90.00
_cell.angle_beta   90.00
_cell.angle_gamma   90.00
#
_symmetry.space_group_name_H-M   'P 1'
#
loop_
_entity.id
_entity.type
_entity.pdbx_description
1 polymer ?
#
loop_
_entity_poly.entity_id
_entity_poly.type
_entity_poly.pdbx_seq_one_letter_code
_entity_poly.pdbx_strand_id
1 'polypeptide(L)'
;MCIRDRNITIKYPTLEKKYPNFSVTIEAGQVRKGEVLGIMGANSLGKTTMMKMIAGVEKPDLGNVNKKIKISYKPQYLSNNSDVDVVSVLNTANEGLIEGSQEEEQIVEPLKIKKLYSKSIKNLSGGELQKVSIITCLLQKAELYALDEPSAFLDVEDRIAVAKFLQHFTRSYGKSAMVIDHDLQLLDLVSDSVVIFEGTSGISGHASSPLSKVDAMNKFLKSLDITFRRDEKSRRPRVNKEDSRLDKTQKASSNFYY
;
A
#
# COMPACT_ATOMS: atom_id res chain seq x y z
N MET A 1 14.02 27.17 -8.36
CA MET A 1 13.08 26.11 -7.97
C MET A 1 12.91 25.17 -9.16
N CYS A 2 13.51 24.01 -9.11
CA CYS A 2 13.61 23.10 -10.26
C CYS A 2 12.24 22.52 -10.61
N ILE A 3 11.93 22.33 -11.90
CA ILE A 3 10.66 21.75 -12.40
C ILE A 3 10.37 20.37 -11.77
N ARG A 4 11.40 19.65 -11.30
CA ARG A 4 11.29 18.36 -10.61
C ARG A 4 10.61 18.43 -9.24
N ASP A 5 10.62 19.58 -8.54
CA ASP A 5 10.07 19.71 -7.18
C ASP A 5 8.54 19.93 -7.16
N ARG A 6 7.92 20.30 -8.28
CA ARG A 6 6.48 20.56 -8.38
C ARG A 6 5.61 19.28 -8.34
N ASN A 7 6.24 18.10 -8.45
CA ASN A 7 5.55 16.82 -8.51
C ASN A 7 5.71 15.94 -7.25
N ILE A 8 6.19 16.51 -6.14
CA ILE A 8 6.33 15.77 -4.88
C ILE A 8 5.09 16.00 -4.03
N THR A 9 4.41 14.91 -3.65
CA THR A 9 3.27 14.93 -2.74
C THR A 9 3.76 15.08 -1.30
N ILE A 10 4.72 14.24 -0.88
CA ILE A 10 5.33 14.31 0.44
C ILE A 10 6.82 14.01 0.37
N LYS A 11 7.59 14.70 1.21
CA LYS A 11 8.99 14.43 1.47
C LYS A 11 9.17 14.26 2.97
N TYR A 12 9.85 13.21 3.38
CA TYR A 12 10.17 12.94 4.78
C TYR A 12 11.68 12.77 4.98
N PRO A 13 12.24 13.28 6.08
CA PRO A 13 13.64 13.08 6.46
C PRO A 13 13.82 11.66 6.99
N THR A 14 15.04 11.31 7.41
CA THR A 14 15.25 10.13 8.23
C THR A 14 14.40 10.23 9.49
N LEU A 15 13.64 9.15 9.77
CA LEU A 15 12.76 9.03 10.92
C LEU A 15 13.23 7.88 11.81
N GLU A 16 13.17 8.08 13.12
CA GLU A 16 13.43 7.00 14.07
C GLU A 16 12.28 6.93 15.09
N LYS A 17 11.98 5.70 15.49
CA LYS A 17 11.07 5.41 16.59
C LYS A 17 11.64 4.31 17.46
N LYS A 18 11.63 4.54 18.79
CA LYS A 18 12.11 3.58 19.79
C LYS A 18 10.99 3.20 20.74
N TYR A 19 10.86 1.93 20.97
CA TYR A 19 10.00 1.32 21.98
C TYR A 19 10.87 0.53 22.95
N PRO A 20 10.38 0.09 24.10
CA PRO A 20 11.22 -0.62 25.11
C PRO A 20 12.02 -1.81 24.54
N ASN A 21 11.41 -2.57 23.60
CA ASN A 21 12.03 -3.78 23.04
C ASN A 21 12.18 -3.74 21.51
N PHE A 22 11.89 -2.61 20.87
CA PHE A 22 11.93 -2.50 19.41
C PHE A 22 12.37 -1.11 18.98
N SER A 23 13.14 -1.03 17.92
CA SER A 23 13.48 0.24 17.27
C SER A 23 13.35 0.16 15.77
N VAL A 24 13.00 1.26 15.14
CA VAL A 24 12.93 1.35 13.68
C VAL A 24 13.57 2.64 13.20
N THR A 25 14.39 2.53 12.17
CA THR A 25 15.00 3.65 11.43
C THR A 25 14.50 3.61 9.99
N ILE A 26 14.05 4.74 9.49
CA ILE A 26 13.52 4.91 8.14
C ILE A 26 14.38 5.95 7.44
N GLU A 27 15.02 5.56 6.34
CA GLU A 27 15.80 6.50 5.52
C GLU A 27 14.92 7.58 4.91
N ALA A 28 15.49 8.75 4.67
CA ALA A 28 14.81 9.85 4.01
C ALA A 28 14.25 9.44 2.64
N GLY A 29 13.06 9.93 2.33
CA GLY A 29 12.40 9.58 1.08
C GLY A 29 11.35 10.59 0.65
N GLN A 30 10.71 10.27 -0.47
CA GLN A 30 9.62 11.08 -1.02
C GLN A 30 8.63 10.23 -1.80
N VAL A 31 7.39 10.70 -1.89
CA VAL A 31 6.34 10.15 -2.76
C VAL A 31 5.94 11.22 -3.76
N ARG A 32 5.90 10.88 -5.03
CA ARG A 32 5.54 11.81 -6.10
C ARG A 32 4.04 11.78 -6.39
N LYS A 33 3.56 12.83 -6.99
CA LYS A 33 2.17 12.93 -7.44
C LYS A 33 1.88 11.86 -8.51
N GLY A 34 0.79 11.14 -8.33
CA GLY A 34 0.42 10.02 -9.22
C GLY A 34 1.16 8.71 -8.95
N GLU A 35 2.02 8.66 -7.92
CA GLU A 35 2.85 7.51 -7.58
C GLU A 35 2.20 6.64 -6.49
N VAL A 36 2.40 5.35 -6.61
CA VAL A 36 2.14 4.38 -5.54
C VAL A 36 3.48 3.88 -4.99
N LEU A 37 3.78 4.21 -3.74
CA LEU A 37 4.92 3.70 -2.99
C LEU A 37 4.53 2.39 -2.30
N GLY A 38 5.07 1.26 -2.76
CA GLY A 38 4.96 -0.02 -2.08
C GLY A 38 5.90 -0.10 -0.88
N ILE A 39 5.49 -0.81 0.16
CA ILE A 39 6.29 -1.06 1.36
C ILE A 39 6.29 -2.56 1.61
N MET A 40 7.48 -3.19 1.56
CA MET A 40 7.64 -4.63 1.74
C MET A 40 8.66 -4.97 2.82
N GLY A 41 8.61 -6.21 3.30
CA GLY A 41 9.51 -6.75 4.32
C GLY A 41 8.78 -7.71 5.24
N ALA A 42 9.53 -8.44 6.08
CA ALA A 42 8.97 -9.39 7.05
C ALA A 42 8.07 -8.69 8.09
N ASN A 43 7.31 -9.50 8.82
CA ASN A 43 6.47 -8.99 9.91
C ASN A 43 7.31 -8.43 11.06
N SER A 44 6.72 -7.53 11.84
CA SER A 44 7.32 -6.93 13.03
C SER A 44 8.64 -6.17 12.79
N LEU A 45 8.84 -5.63 11.58
CA LEU A 45 9.97 -4.76 11.23
C LEU A 45 9.63 -3.25 11.29
N GLY A 46 8.37 -2.89 11.60
CA GLY A 46 7.97 -1.49 11.77
C GLY A 46 7.32 -0.83 10.54
N LYS A 47 6.85 -1.61 9.55
CA LYS A 47 6.13 -1.09 8.37
C LYS A 47 4.94 -0.21 8.74
N THR A 48 4.05 -0.73 9.58
CA THR A 48 2.88 0.01 10.11
C THR A 48 3.30 1.23 10.92
N THR A 49 4.40 1.16 11.68
CA THR A 49 4.97 2.31 12.42
C THR A 49 5.39 3.42 11.46
N MET A 50 6.12 3.10 10.37
CA MET A 50 6.46 4.07 9.33
C MET A 50 5.19 4.76 8.78
N MET A 51 4.20 3.98 8.41
CA MET A 51 2.95 4.51 7.84
C MET A 51 2.24 5.42 8.83
N LYS A 52 2.14 5.03 10.10
CA LYS A 52 1.55 5.85 11.17
C LYS A 52 2.32 7.16 11.41
N MET A 53 3.65 7.12 11.37
CA MET A 53 4.48 8.34 11.50
C MET A 53 4.25 9.29 10.32
N ILE A 54 4.22 8.77 9.09
CA ILE A 54 3.96 9.59 7.89
C ILE A 54 2.53 10.13 7.90
N ALA A 55 1.54 9.30 8.26
CA ALA A 55 0.15 9.71 8.41
C ALA A 55 -0.09 10.68 9.60
N GLY A 56 0.91 10.84 10.47
CA GLY A 56 0.81 11.72 11.64
C GLY A 56 -0.04 11.16 12.78
N VAL A 57 -0.35 9.88 12.74
CA VAL A 57 -1.02 9.13 13.80
C VAL A 57 -0.06 8.88 14.96
N GLU A 58 1.23 8.73 14.64
CA GLU A 58 2.29 8.50 15.61
C GLU A 58 3.42 9.53 15.42
N LYS A 59 4.02 10.01 16.51
CA LYS A 59 5.12 10.97 16.44
C LYS A 59 6.47 10.21 16.42
N PRO A 60 7.37 10.49 15.47
CA PRO A 60 8.73 9.98 15.52
C PRO A 60 9.52 10.58 16.67
N ASP A 61 10.54 9.87 17.17
CA ASP A 61 11.45 10.36 18.18
C ASP A 61 12.58 11.20 17.55
N LEU A 62 12.98 10.86 16.31
CA LEU A 62 13.89 11.66 15.49
C LEU A 62 13.23 11.98 14.13
N GLY A 63 13.49 13.16 13.63
CA GLY A 63 12.93 13.65 12.38
C GLY A 63 11.52 14.24 12.57
N ASN A 64 11.01 14.88 11.52
CA ASN A 64 9.66 15.44 11.52
C ASN A 64 9.08 15.42 10.11
N VAL A 65 7.90 14.85 9.96
CA VAL A 65 7.17 14.87 8.69
C VAL A 65 6.38 16.17 8.57
N ASN A 66 6.63 16.91 7.50
CA ASN A 66 5.93 18.18 7.28
C ASN A 66 4.45 17.91 6.93
N LYS A 67 3.55 18.23 7.84
CA LYS A 67 2.10 17.98 7.74
C LYS A 67 1.35 18.99 6.87
N LYS A 68 1.93 19.46 5.77
CA LYS A 68 1.26 20.43 4.88
C LYS A 68 0.16 19.82 4.00
N ILE A 69 0.04 18.49 3.98
CA ILE A 69 -0.94 17.77 3.15
C ILE A 69 -1.90 16.98 4.03
N LYS A 70 -3.10 16.77 3.50
CA LYS A 70 -4.06 15.84 4.12
C LYS A 70 -3.72 14.40 3.71
N ILE A 71 -3.66 13.52 4.71
CA ILE A 71 -3.38 12.10 4.53
C ILE A 71 -4.59 11.32 5.04
N SER A 72 -5.12 10.45 4.20
CA SER A 72 -6.12 9.47 4.59
C SER A 72 -5.44 8.15 4.93
N TYR A 73 -5.78 7.55 6.07
CA TYR A 73 -5.15 6.32 6.55
C TYR A 73 -6.17 5.20 6.77
N LYS A 74 -5.97 4.07 6.09
CA LYS A 74 -6.66 2.82 6.32
C LYS A 74 -5.79 1.91 7.18
N PRO A 75 -6.18 1.61 8.44
CA PRO A 75 -5.41 0.71 9.30
C PRO A 75 -5.56 -0.76 8.88
N GLN A 76 -4.63 -1.60 9.34
CA GLN A 76 -4.63 -3.04 9.12
C GLN A 76 -5.89 -3.72 9.70
N TYR A 77 -6.22 -3.39 10.94
CA TYR A 77 -7.38 -3.96 11.63
C TYR A 77 -8.59 -3.05 11.51
N LEU A 78 -9.72 -3.66 11.14
CA LEU A 78 -10.99 -3.00 10.93
C LEU A 78 -11.96 -3.40 12.02
N SER A 79 -12.66 -2.42 12.60
CA SER A 79 -13.73 -2.70 13.54
C SER A 79 -15.03 -3.01 12.78
N ASN A 80 -15.65 -4.12 13.10
CA ASN A 80 -16.96 -4.52 12.56
C ASN A 80 -18.08 -4.48 13.62
N ASN A 81 -17.87 -3.80 14.73
CA ASN A 81 -18.80 -3.80 15.87
C ASN A 81 -19.91 -2.74 15.75
N SER A 82 -20.09 -2.12 14.58
CA SER A 82 -21.08 -1.06 14.39
C SER A 82 -22.34 -1.57 13.72
N ASP A 83 -23.49 -1.16 14.23
CA ASP A 83 -24.83 -1.38 13.65
C ASP A 83 -25.14 -0.40 12.50
N VAL A 84 -24.25 0.53 12.20
CA VAL A 84 -24.40 1.50 11.13
C VAL A 84 -24.31 0.81 9.77
N ASP A 85 -25.11 1.21 8.82
CA ASP A 85 -25.07 0.70 7.46
C ASP A 85 -23.88 1.25 6.64
N VAL A 86 -23.55 0.55 5.57
CA VAL A 86 -22.41 0.90 4.71
C VAL A 86 -22.56 2.29 4.11
N VAL A 87 -23.74 2.66 3.62
CA VAL A 87 -23.93 3.97 2.97
C VAL A 87 -23.73 5.11 3.96
N SER A 88 -24.13 4.97 5.20
CA SER A 88 -23.90 5.97 6.26
C SER A 88 -22.41 6.13 6.57
N VAL A 89 -21.64 5.05 6.59
CA VAL A 89 -20.17 5.12 6.77
C VAL A 89 -19.51 5.85 5.60
N LEU A 90 -19.91 5.55 4.36
CA LEU A 90 -19.36 6.23 3.18
C LEU A 90 -19.73 7.72 3.16
N ASN A 91 -20.95 8.09 3.53
CA ASN A 91 -21.39 9.48 3.63
C ASN A 91 -20.63 10.25 4.72
N THR A 92 -20.24 9.59 5.81
CA THR A 92 -19.38 10.24 6.83
C THR A 92 -17.98 10.53 6.28
N ALA A 93 -17.47 9.68 5.37
CA ALA A 93 -16.16 9.90 4.73
C ALA A 93 -16.20 11.01 3.67
N ASN A 94 -17.34 11.17 2.98
CA ASN A 94 -17.58 12.23 2.00
C ASN A 94 -19.06 12.64 2.02
N GLU A 95 -19.37 13.77 2.66
CA GLU A 95 -20.73 14.33 2.80
C GLU A 95 -21.40 14.63 1.43
N GLY A 96 -20.62 14.66 0.35
CA GLY A 96 -21.11 14.88 -1.01
C GLY A 96 -21.35 13.58 -1.79
N LEU A 97 -21.27 12.42 -1.16
CA LEU A 97 -21.53 11.16 -1.85
C LEU A 97 -23.05 11.00 -2.06
N ILE A 98 -23.48 11.31 -3.28
CA ILE A 98 -24.88 11.18 -3.71
C ILE A 98 -24.94 10.01 -4.69
N GLU A 99 -26.01 9.21 -4.64
CA GLU A 99 -26.25 8.14 -5.60
C GLU A 99 -26.30 8.69 -7.03
N GLY A 100 -25.51 8.09 -7.94
CA GLY A 100 -25.30 8.59 -9.30
C GLY A 100 -24.32 9.75 -9.42
N SER A 101 -23.63 10.13 -8.32
CA SER A 101 -22.56 11.13 -8.38
C SER A 101 -21.32 10.61 -9.09
N GLN A 102 -20.50 11.54 -9.59
CA GLN A 102 -19.22 11.20 -10.21
C GLN A 102 -18.28 10.47 -9.25
N GLU A 103 -18.29 10.83 -7.97
CA GLU A 103 -17.52 10.16 -6.93
C GLU A 103 -17.99 8.71 -6.72
N GLU A 104 -19.27 8.45 -6.78
CA GLU A 104 -19.80 7.08 -6.69
C GLU A 104 -19.33 6.24 -7.87
N GLU A 105 -19.51 6.73 -9.10
CA GLU A 105 -19.10 6.02 -10.31
C GLU A 105 -17.59 5.76 -10.35
N GLN A 106 -16.80 6.73 -9.90
CA GLN A 106 -15.34 6.67 -10.01
C GLN A 106 -14.65 5.93 -8.87
N ILE A 107 -15.21 5.95 -7.66
CA ILE A 107 -14.55 5.41 -6.46
C ILE A 107 -15.28 4.17 -5.93
N VAL A 108 -16.61 4.16 -5.96
CA VAL A 108 -17.40 3.08 -5.34
C VAL A 108 -17.66 1.92 -6.30
N GLU A 109 -18.10 2.21 -7.52
CA GLU A 109 -18.46 1.21 -8.53
C GLU A 109 -17.33 0.24 -8.89
N PRO A 110 -16.04 0.66 -9.01
CA PRO A 110 -14.95 -0.25 -9.40
C PRO A 110 -14.79 -1.46 -8.49
N LEU A 111 -15.12 -1.35 -7.20
CA LEU A 111 -15.06 -2.46 -6.24
C LEU A 111 -16.41 -3.11 -5.97
N LYS A 112 -17.47 -2.72 -6.70
CA LYS A 112 -18.82 -3.32 -6.71
C LYS A 112 -19.46 -3.40 -5.31
N ILE A 113 -19.24 -2.39 -4.47
CA ILE A 113 -19.77 -2.39 -3.09
C ILE A 113 -21.17 -1.76 -2.97
N LYS A 114 -21.73 -1.21 -4.04
CA LYS A 114 -23.09 -0.61 -4.03
C LYS A 114 -24.16 -1.58 -3.51
N LYS A 115 -24.06 -2.87 -3.85
CA LYS A 115 -24.94 -3.93 -3.33
C LYS A 115 -24.89 -4.13 -1.81
N LEU A 116 -23.93 -3.51 -1.14
CA LEU A 116 -23.74 -3.60 0.31
C LEU A 116 -24.33 -2.40 1.06
N TYR A 117 -24.82 -1.37 0.38
CA TYR A 117 -25.24 -0.10 0.97
C TYR A 117 -26.18 -0.26 2.16
N SER A 118 -27.19 -1.14 2.04
CA SER A 118 -28.17 -1.42 3.08
C SER A 118 -27.71 -2.43 4.13
N LYS A 119 -26.51 -3.03 3.99
CA LYS A 119 -25.97 -3.94 4.99
C LYS A 119 -25.38 -3.18 6.16
N SER A 120 -25.61 -3.66 7.37
CA SER A 120 -24.89 -3.19 8.55
C SER A 120 -23.43 -3.68 8.51
N ILE A 121 -22.50 -2.82 8.95
CA ILE A 121 -21.06 -3.12 9.02
C ILE A 121 -20.76 -4.43 9.73
N LYS A 122 -21.48 -4.72 10.81
CA LYS A 122 -21.31 -5.96 11.60
C LYS A 122 -21.64 -7.24 10.83
N ASN A 123 -22.45 -7.13 9.76
CA ASN A 123 -22.91 -8.25 8.95
C ASN A 123 -22.07 -8.46 7.68
N LEU A 124 -20.99 -7.69 7.51
CA LEU A 124 -20.09 -7.82 6.37
C LEU A 124 -19.12 -9.00 6.57
N SER A 125 -18.87 -9.75 5.50
CA SER A 125 -17.72 -10.66 5.45
C SER A 125 -16.40 -9.88 5.53
N GLY A 126 -15.30 -10.56 5.89
CA GLY A 126 -13.98 -9.92 5.96
C GLY A 126 -13.60 -9.21 4.66
N GLY A 127 -13.84 -9.82 3.50
CA GLY A 127 -13.56 -9.22 2.19
C GLY A 127 -14.48 -8.05 1.85
N GLU A 128 -15.78 -8.12 2.20
CA GLU A 128 -16.71 -7.01 2.04
C GLU A 128 -16.29 -5.81 2.90
N LEU A 129 -15.97 -6.05 4.18
CA LEU A 129 -15.50 -5.02 5.10
C LEU A 129 -14.20 -4.38 4.61
N GLN A 130 -13.29 -5.19 4.09
CA GLN A 130 -12.03 -4.70 3.51
C GLN A 130 -12.27 -3.75 2.34
N LYS A 131 -13.15 -4.13 1.39
CA LYS A 131 -13.49 -3.26 0.26
C LYS A 131 -14.17 -1.96 0.71
N VAL A 132 -15.10 -2.04 1.64
CA VAL A 132 -15.74 -0.85 2.23
C VAL A 132 -14.71 0.06 2.88
N SER A 133 -13.77 -0.47 3.65
CA SER A 133 -12.72 0.33 4.29
C SER A 133 -11.77 0.98 3.29
N ILE A 134 -11.40 0.28 2.21
CA ILE A 134 -10.60 0.88 1.14
C ILE A 134 -11.35 2.08 0.54
N ILE A 135 -12.62 1.90 0.17
CA ILE A 135 -13.44 2.96 -0.42
C ILE A 135 -13.61 4.13 0.57
N THR A 136 -13.92 3.85 1.84
CA THR A 136 -14.03 4.88 2.89
C THR A 136 -12.75 5.71 2.99
N CYS A 137 -11.59 5.08 2.89
CA CYS A 137 -10.31 5.77 2.87
C CYS A 137 -10.16 6.65 1.61
N LEU A 138 -10.50 6.14 0.43
CA LEU A 138 -10.33 6.84 -0.85
C LEU A 138 -11.34 7.97 -1.07
N LEU A 139 -12.51 7.91 -0.45
CA LEU A 139 -13.51 8.97 -0.48
C LEU A 139 -13.09 10.22 0.31
N GLN A 140 -12.21 10.08 1.29
CA GLN A 140 -11.71 11.24 2.03
C GLN A 140 -10.93 12.19 1.12
N LYS A 141 -11.13 13.49 1.28
CA LYS A 141 -10.41 14.53 0.53
C LYS A 141 -8.96 14.63 1.04
N ALA A 142 -8.05 13.87 0.42
CA ALA A 142 -6.64 13.81 0.76
C ALA A 142 -5.74 13.93 -0.48
N GLU A 143 -4.47 14.18 -0.29
CA GLU A 143 -3.42 14.16 -1.32
C GLU A 143 -2.65 12.84 -1.32
N LEU A 144 -2.52 12.21 -0.14
CA LEU A 144 -1.85 10.92 0.06
C LEU A 144 -2.79 9.94 0.77
N TYR A 145 -2.85 8.73 0.26
CA TYR A 145 -3.65 7.64 0.80
C TYR A 145 -2.73 6.53 1.32
N ALA A 146 -2.77 6.26 2.61
CA ALA A 146 -1.97 5.26 3.27
C ALA A 146 -2.82 4.02 3.56
N LEU A 147 -2.50 2.89 2.92
CA LEU A 147 -3.28 1.66 2.98
C LEU A 147 -2.43 0.54 3.60
N ASP A 148 -2.81 0.09 4.78
CA ASP A 148 -2.13 -0.99 5.49
C ASP A 148 -2.85 -2.32 5.21
N GLU A 149 -2.17 -3.23 4.51
CA GLU A 149 -2.65 -4.54 4.04
C GLU A 149 -4.02 -4.49 3.34
N PRO A 150 -4.14 -3.75 2.21
CA PRO A 150 -5.41 -3.67 1.50
C PRO A 150 -5.84 -4.99 0.85
N SER A 151 -4.97 -5.98 0.67
CA SER A 151 -5.32 -7.29 0.10
C SER A 151 -5.83 -8.31 1.11
N ALA A 152 -5.75 -8.00 2.41
CA ALA A 152 -6.18 -8.92 3.45
C ALA A 152 -7.66 -9.32 3.27
N PHE A 153 -7.97 -10.60 3.47
CA PHE A 153 -9.32 -11.18 3.33
C PHE A 153 -9.94 -11.14 1.92
N LEU A 154 -9.21 -10.63 0.91
CA LEU A 154 -9.67 -10.59 -0.48
C LEU A 154 -9.27 -11.87 -1.22
N ASP A 155 -10.14 -12.33 -2.10
CA ASP A 155 -9.79 -13.36 -3.08
C ASP A 155 -8.88 -12.79 -4.19
N VAL A 156 -8.39 -13.66 -5.06
CA VAL A 156 -7.42 -13.28 -6.13
C VAL A 156 -8.01 -12.25 -7.11
N GLU A 157 -9.30 -12.36 -7.43
CA GLU A 157 -9.95 -11.44 -8.37
C GLU A 157 -10.11 -10.05 -7.74
N ASP A 158 -10.59 -9.99 -6.50
CA ASP A 158 -10.74 -8.75 -5.74
C ASP A 158 -9.37 -8.06 -5.49
N ARG A 159 -8.29 -8.82 -5.19
CA ARG A 159 -6.93 -8.26 -5.06
C ARG A 159 -6.47 -7.57 -6.33
N ILE A 160 -6.69 -8.21 -7.49
CA ILE A 160 -6.33 -7.63 -8.78
C ILE A 160 -7.19 -6.40 -9.08
N ALA A 161 -8.49 -6.45 -8.76
CA ALA A 161 -9.38 -5.31 -8.93
C ALA A 161 -8.93 -4.12 -8.09
N VAL A 162 -8.60 -4.34 -6.81
CA VAL A 162 -8.06 -3.30 -5.91
C VAL A 162 -6.75 -2.72 -6.44
N ALA A 163 -5.81 -3.57 -6.87
CA ALA A 163 -4.53 -3.10 -7.39
C ALA A 163 -4.68 -2.23 -8.64
N LYS A 164 -5.48 -2.68 -9.62
CA LYS A 164 -5.77 -1.92 -10.84
C LYS A 164 -6.50 -0.61 -10.53
N PHE A 165 -7.46 -0.67 -9.61
CA PHE A 165 -8.21 0.50 -9.19
C PHE A 165 -7.30 1.54 -8.52
N LEU A 166 -6.43 1.14 -7.59
CA LEU A 166 -5.47 2.06 -6.94
C LEU A 166 -4.52 2.72 -7.95
N GLN A 167 -4.01 1.95 -8.92
CA GLN A 167 -3.19 2.50 -10.01
C GLN A 167 -3.95 3.53 -10.85
N HIS A 168 -5.19 3.20 -11.24
CA HIS A 168 -6.04 4.12 -12.00
C HIS A 168 -6.34 5.37 -11.18
N PHE A 169 -6.75 5.21 -9.94
CA PHE A 169 -7.08 6.29 -9.02
C PHE A 169 -5.92 7.28 -8.85
N THR A 170 -4.72 6.79 -8.52
CA THR A 170 -3.57 7.67 -8.33
C THR A 170 -3.20 8.43 -9.60
N ARG A 171 -3.17 7.76 -10.75
CA ARG A 171 -2.77 8.37 -12.03
C ARG A 171 -3.83 9.34 -12.57
N SER A 172 -5.09 8.95 -12.56
CA SER A 172 -6.18 9.74 -13.15
C SER A 172 -6.54 10.97 -12.32
N TYR A 173 -6.49 10.86 -10.99
CA TYR A 173 -6.81 11.99 -10.10
C TYR A 173 -5.57 12.73 -9.60
N GLY A 174 -4.37 12.34 -10.04
CA GLY A 174 -3.12 12.95 -9.58
C GLY A 174 -2.93 12.85 -8.07
N LYS A 175 -3.43 11.78 -7.45
CA LYS A 175 -3.28 11.45 -6.04
C LYS A 175 -2.06 10.56 -5.86
N SER A 176 -1.65 10.33 -4.61
CA SER A 176 -0.55 9.42 -4.31
C SER A 176 -0.99 8.39 -3.28
N ALA A 177 -0.37 7.23 -3.29
CA ALA A 177 -0.66 6.21 -2.30
C ALA A 177 0.63 5.60 -1.72
N MET A 178 0.52 5.13 -0.48
CA MET A 178 1.49 4.25 0.18
C MET A 178 0.77 2.95 0.51
N VAL A 179 1.32 1.83 0.11
CA VAL A 179 0.68 0.51 0.26
C VAL A 179 1.65 -0.44 0.97
N ILE A 180 1.30 -0.86 2.18
CA ILE A 180 1.93 -2.01 2.83
C ILE A 180 1.15 -3.25 2.43
N ASP A 181 1.82 -4.26 1.92
CA ASP A 181 1.19 -5.55 1.69
C ASP A 181 2.21 -6.69 1.75
N HIS A 182 1.73 -7.91 2.02
CA HIS A 182 2.52 -9.14 1.98
C HIS A 182 2.39 -9.87 0.64
N ASP A 183 1.39 -9.52 -0.15
CA ASP A 183 1.19 -10.08 -1.48
C ASP A 183 2.12 -9.40 -2.49
N LEU A 184 3.22 -10.09 -2.82
CA LEU A 184 4.20 -9.60 -3.81
C LEU A 184 3.59 -9.40 -5.19
N GLN A 185 2.54 -10.15 -5.56
CA GLN A 185 1.86 -9.98 -6.84
C GLN A 185 1.06 -8.68 -6.87
N LEU A 186 0.41 -8.33 -5.75
CA LEU A 186 -0.28 -7.06 -5.61
C LEU A 186 0.73 -5.90 -5.65
N LEU A 187 1.81 -5.97 -4.87
CA LEU A 187 2.84 -4.93 -4.84
C LEU A 187 3.52 -4.77 -6.21
N ASP A 188 3.82 -5.87 -6.92
CA ASP A 188 4.33 -5.81 -8.30
C ASP A 188 3.35 -5.09 -9.24
N LEU A 189 2.07 -5.36 -9.10
CA LEU A 189 1.06 -4.75 -9.95
C LEU A 189 0.85 -3.27 -9.62
N VAL A 190 0.78 -2.89 -8.34
CA VAL A 190 0.33 -1.55 -7.94
C VAL A 190 1.46 -0.52 -7.81
N SER A 191 2.68 -0.93 -7.41
CA SER A 191 3.74 0.00 -7.03
C SER A 191 4.52 0.56 -8.22
N ASP A 192 4.91 1.81 -8.10
CA ASP A 192 5.87 2.49 -9.01
C ASP A 192 7.28 2.48 -8.41
N SER A 193 7.38 2.70 -7.10
CA SER A 193 8.62 2.58 -6.31
C SER A 193 8.34 1.78 -5.03
N VAL A 194 9.40 1.31 -4.36
CA VAL A 194 9.26 0.42 -3.21
C VAL A 194 10.29 0.73 -2.13
N VAL A 195 9.84 0.72 -0.87
CA VAL A 195 10.67 0.73 0.33
C VAL A 195 10.79 -0.70 0.85
N ILE A 196 12.01 -1.14 1.15
CA ILE A 196 12.29 -2.46 1.71
C ILE A 196 12.61 -2.31 3.20
N PHE A 197 11.95 -3.12 4.02
CA PHE A 197 12.27 -3.28 5.43
C PHE A 197 13.15 -4.50 5.64
N GLU A 198 14.29 -4.31 6.31
CA GLU A 198 15.25 -5.31 6.72
C GLU A 198 15.48 -5.21 8.23
N GLY A 199 15.99 -6.25 8.87
CA GLY A 199 16.31 -6.23 10.30
C GLY A 199 15.96 -7.53 11.01
N THR A 200 15.87 -7.44 12.35
CA THR A 200 15.50 -8.57 13.21
C THR A 200 14.09 -8.39 13.72
N SER A 201 13.20 -9.30 13.33
CA SER A 201 11.77 -9.25 13.69
C SER A 201 11.56 -9.07 15.18
N GLY A 202 10.78 -8.07 15.56
CA GLY A 202 10.46 -7.73 16.95
C GLY A 202 11.57 -7.05 17.75
N ILE A 203 12.76 -6.82 17.15
CA ILE A 203 13.90 -6.18 17.81
C ILE A 203 14.28 -4.89 17.10
N SER A 204 14.56 -4.95 15.82
CA SER A 204 15.00 -3.78 15.07
C SER A 204 14.54 -3.83 13.61
N GLY A 205 14.14 -2.70 13.07
CA GLY A 205 13.81 -2.55 11.68
C GLY A 205 14.57 -1.39 11.03
N HIS A 206 14.93 -1.56 9.77
CA HIS A 206 15.52 -0.51 8.93
C HIS A 206 14.78 -0.48 7.60
N ALA A 207 14.26 0.68 7.24
CA ALA A 207 13.61 0.92 5.96
C ALA A 207 14.55 1.68 5.03
N SER A 208 14.74 1.16 3.82
CA SER A 208 15.52 1.83 2.78
C SER A 208 14.84 3.13 2.32
N SER A 209 15.58 4.00 1.67
CA SER A 209 14.99 5.02 0.79
C SER A 209 14.16 4.35 -0.33
N PRO A 210 13.18 5.06 -0.93
CA PRO A 210 12.42 4.52 -2.07
C PRO A 210 13.35 4.12 -3.24
N LEU A 211 13.27 2.86 -3.64
CA LEU A 211 14.00 2.27 -4.76
C LEU A 211 13.07 2.15 -5.98
N SER A 212 13.64 2.01 -7.18
CA SER A 212 12.85 1.56 -8.33
C SER A 212 12.22 0.19 -8.02
N LYS A 213 11.03 -0.08 -8.57
CA LYS A 213 10.38 -1.39 -8.37
C LYS A 213 11.30 -2.56 -8.74
N VAL A 214 12.03 -2.44 -9.84
CA VAL A 214 12.94 -3.48 -10.33
C VAL A 214 14.06 -3.75 -9.33
N ASP A 215 14.73 -2.69 -8.85
CA ASP A 215 15.83 -2.81 -7.90
C ASP A 215 15.36 -3.38 -6.56
N ALA A 216 14.21 -2.89 -6.08
CA ALA A 216 13.61 -3.36 -4.84
C ALA A 216 13.22 -4.84 -4.92
N MET A 217 12.52 -5.25 -5.98
CA MET A 217 12.12 -6.65 -6.16
C MET A 217 13.35 -7.55 -6.30
N ASN A 218 14.37 -7.15 -7.06
CA ASN A 218 15.62 -7.91 -7.15
C ASN A 218 16.29 -8.07 -5.78
N LYS A 219 16.43 -6.98 -5.03
CA LYS A 219 17.04 -7.01 -3.70
C LYS A 219 16.28 -7.93 -2.76
N PHE A 220 14.95 -7.81 -2.72
CA PHE A 220 14.09 -8.59 -1.85
C PHE A 220 14.09 -10.08 -2.22
N LEU A 221 13.92 -10.42 -3.50
CA LEU A 221 13.93 -11.80 -3.97
C LEU A 221 15.29 -12.47 -3.78
N LYS A 222 16.37 -11.71 -3.95
CA LYS A 222 17.73 -12.20 -3.65
C LYS A 222 17.91 -12.57 -2.17
N SER A 223 17.33 -11.80 -1.25
CA SER A 223 17.41 -12.10 0.19
C SER A 223 16.66 -13.38 0.56
N LEU A 224 15.70 -13.80 -0.24
CA LEU A 224 14.92 -15.04 -0.08
C LEU A 224 15.47 -16.22 -0.91
N ASP A 225 16.47 -15.98 -1.75
CA ASP A 225 16.99 -16.91 -2.76
C ASP A 225 15.92 -17.45 -3.74
N ILE A 226 14.95 -16.62 -4.08
CA ILE A 226 13.82 -16.96 -4.95
C ILE A 226 13.91 -16.15 -6.24
N THR A 227 13.68 -16.78 -7.39
CA THR A 227 13.62 -16.09 -8.68
C THR A 227 12.20 -16.05 -9.23
N PHE A 228 11.86 -14.94 -9.89
CA PHE A 228 10.56 -14.72 -10.51
C PHE A 228 10.67 -14.69 -12.03
N ARG A 229 9.63 -15.20 -12.70
CA ARG A 229 9.39 -15.00 -14.13
C ARG A 229 8.02 -14.37 -14.37
N ARG A 230 7.83 -13.74 -15.52
CA ARG A 230 6.48 -13.37 -16.00
C ARG A 230 5.85 -14.53 -16.73
N ASP A 231 4.64 -14.86 -16.37
CA ASP A 231 3.81 -15.78 -17.16
C ASP A 231 3.51 -15.14 -18.52
N GLU A 232 3.76 -15.86 -19.59
CA GLU A 232 3.63 -15.33 -20.96
C GLU A 232 2.21 -14.86 -21.30
N LYS A 233 1.19 -15.57 -20.80
CA LYS A 233 -0.22 -15.29 -21.09
C LYS A 233 -0.81 -14.24 -20.15
N SER A 234 -0.67 -14.46 -18.85
CA SER A 234 -1.30 -13.59 -17.84
C SER A 234 -0.45 -12.38 -17.44
N ARG A 235 0.83 -12.35 -17.80
CA ARG A 235 1.83 -11.36 -17.40
C ARG A 235 2.04 -11.25 -15.89
N ARG A 236 1.50 -12.21 -15.12
CA ARG A 236 1.64 -12.26 -13.67
C ARG A 236 3.02 -12.78 -13.26
N PRO A 237 3.59 -12.27 -12.16
CA PRO A 237 4.79 -12.83 -11.60
C PRO A 237 4.53 -14.26 -11.11
N ARG A 238 5.45 -15.17 -11.39
CA ARG A 238 5.45 -16.55 -10.90
C ARG A 238 6.81 -16.91 -10.38
N VAL A 239 6.84 -17.61 -9.26
CA VAL A 239 8.06 -18.22 -8.72
C VAL A 239 8.58 -19.27 -9.70
N ASN A 240 9.88 -19.26 -9.98
CA ASN A 240 10.51 -20.34 -10.70
C ASN A 240 10.61 -21.59 -9.80
N LYS A 241 10.53 -22.75 -10.43
CA LYS A 241 10.85 -23.99 -9.73
C LYS A 241 12.34 -23.91 -9.31
N GLU A 242 12.61 -24.19 -8.06
CA GLU A 242 13.96 -24.26 -7.51
C GLU A 242 14.83 -25.20 -8.37
N ASP A 243 16.08 -24.83 -8.59
CA ASP A 243 17.03 -25.56 -9.45
C ASP A 243 16.64 -25.72 -10.92
N SER A 244 15.57 -25.11 -11.38
CA SER A 244 15.26 -25.11 -12.83
C SER A 244 16.34 -24.35 -13.61
N ARG A 245 16.45 -24.63 -14.92
CA ARG A 245 17.39 -23.93 -15.79
C ARG A 245 17.24 -22.40 -15.69
N LEU A 246 16.02 -21.89 -15.66
CA LEU A 246 15.74 -20.45 -15.55
C LEU A 246 16.18 -19.91 -14.20
N ASP A 247 15.86 -20.61 -13.10
CA ASP A 247 16.28 -20.23 -11.74
C ASP A 247 17.80 -20.10 -11.64
N LYS A 248 18.54 -21.11 -12.08
CA LYS A 248 20.02 -21.10 -12.10
C LYS A 248 20.58 -19.96 -12.95
N THR A 249 19.99 -19.70 -14.13
CA THR A 249 20.44 -18.61 -15.01
C THR A 249 20.22 -17.26 -14.36
N GLN A 250 19.05 -17.04 -13.75
CA GLN A 250 18.72 -15.77 -13.08
C GLN A 250 19.59 -15.53 -11.84
N LYS A 251 19.82 -16.57 -11.02
CA LYS A 251 20.73 -16.49 -9.86
C LYS A 251 22.16 -16.18 -10.29
N ALA A 252 22.68 -16.84 -11.32
CA ALA A 252 24.02 -16.59 -11.85
C ALA A 252 24.22 -15.16 -12.38
N SER A 253 23.18 -14.60 -12.99
CA SER A 253 23.20 -13.20 -13.48
C SER A 253 22.79 -12.16 -12.42
N SER A 254 22.49 -12.56 -11.20
CA SER A 254 21.92 -11.70 -10.14
C SER A 254 20.64 -10.97 -10.56
N ASN A 255 19.88 -11.52 -11.49
CA ASN A 255 18.60 -10.98 -11.97
C ASN A 255 17.43 -11.82 -11.46
N PHE A 256 17.05 -11.64 -10.20
CA PHE A 256 16.02 -12.43 -9.52
C PHE A 256 14.59 -12.06 -9.95
N TYR A 257 14.41 -10.87 -10.48
CA TYR A 257 13.14 -10.32 -10.92
C TYR A 257 13.20 -10.03 -12.43
N TYR A 258 12.63 -10.91 -13.22
CA TYR A 258 12.57 -10.98 -14.70
C TYR A 258 13.01 -9.78 -15.52
#